data_b63f5786d270ba5eb3535ab4fc08ca9d
#
_entry.id   b63f5786d270ba5eb3535ab4fc08ca9d
#
_cell.length_a   1.000
_cell.length_b   1.000
_cell.length_c   1.000
_cell.angle_alpha   90.00
_cell.angle_beta   90.00
_cell.angle_gamma   90.00
#
_symmetry.space_group_name_H-M   'P 1'
#
loop_
_entity.id
_entity.type
_entity.pdbx_description
1 polymer ?
#
loop_
_entity_poly.entity_id
_entity_poly.type
_entity_poly.pdbx_seq_one_letter_code
_entity_poly.pdbx_strand_id
1 'polypeptide(L)'
;MQYFKNIVFLLVLFNSFQAFSESIYNITPIEVSKNVYVFFGDVNNLNNVNGGAISNTGFIIGKKSILVIDAGPSYLYASRVIEIIKSYSSLPIKHLIVTHHHPDHSFGISKFIEIGANVIMSQAEINMYFKYGNRLLRQVKKSIGDNWFIKTKIVKFGNNEEFPLNLDLGGRKVSIELYSQGHSEGDLVIEDLLSKIIFVGDLVFTERAPTIPHANITNWNKYISDIKNRKWDYIIPGHGELIKIQEQLLLTKYWINYIDKTAKQAVLNGTSPAEIFNEGIPASLRKYKLAKETWIRDLPLLINKYESE
;
A
#
# COMPACT_ATOMS: atom_id res chain seq x y z
N MET A 1 -3.35 67.28 47.66
CA MET A 1 -3.78 67.00 46.27
C MET A 1 -2.84 65.85 45.76
N GLN A 2 -3.37 64.68 45.83
CA GLN A 2 -2.53 63.42 45.52
C GLN A 2 -3.29 62.69 44.38
N TYR A 3 -2.69 62.67 43.22
CA TYR A 3 -3.24 61.98 42.04
C TYR A 3 -2.86 60.50 42.08
N PHE A 4 -3.83 59.62 42.29
CA PHE A 4 -3.70 58.16 42.05
C PHE A 4 -3.81 57.92 40.55
N LYS A 5 -2.74 57.41 39.95
CA LYS A 5 -2.72 56.84 38.58
C LYS A 5 -3.12 55.37 38.63
N ASN A 6 -4.32 55.05 38.19
CA ASN A 6 -4.74 53.67 37.97
C ASN A 6 -4.09 53.13 36.68
N ILE A 7 -3.18 52.18 36.81
CA ILE A 7 -2.65 51.40 35.71
C ILE A 7 -3.55 50.19 35.55
N VAL A 8 -4.36 50.17 34.48
CA VAL A 8 -5.13 49.01 34.08
C VAL A 8 -4.20 48.10 33.28
N PHE A 9 -3.86 46.94 33.83
CA PHE A 9 -3.14 45.89 33.14
C PHE A 9 -4.12 45.09 32.28
N LEU A 10 -4.10 45.32 30.95
CA LEU A 10 -4.85 44.52 29.99
C LEU A 10 -4.12 43.20 29.77
N LEU A 11 -4.59 42.12 30.42
CA LEU A 11 -4.15 40.74 30.13
C LEU A 11 -4.75 40.32 28.78
N VAL A 12 -3.97 40.42 27.71
CA VAL A 12 -4.33 39.84 26.42
C VAL A 12 -4.01 38.33 26.50
N LEU A 13 -5.05 37.55 26.75
CA LEU A 13 -4.99 36.11 26.61
C LEU A 13 -4.88 35.78 25.09
N PHE A 14 -3.65 35.51 24.65
CA PHE A 14 -3.42 34.84 23.36
C PHE A 14 -3.98 33.43 23.45
N ASN A 15 -5.26 33.26 23.10
CA ASN A 15 -5.76 31.96 22.70
C ASN A 15 -5.10 31.61 21.37
N SER A 16 -4.03 30.83 21.43
CA SER A 16 -3.50 30.14 20.25
C SER A 16 -4.54 29.10 19.81
N PHE A 17 -5.49 29.54 18.99
CA PHE A 17 -6.24 28.62 18.15
C PHE A 17 -5.22 27.95 17.24
N GLN A 18 -4.77 26.74 17.62
CA GLN A 18 -4.25 25.82 16.64
C GLN A 18 -5.40 25.54 15.69
N ALA A 19 -5.39 26.22 14.53
CA ALA A 19 -6.23 25.84 13.42
C ALA A 19 -5.83 24.41 13.06
N PHE A 20 -6.61 23.44 13.49
CA PHE A 20 -6.57 22.10 12.94
C PHE A 20 -6.90 22.27 11.46
N SER A 21 -5.87 22.26 10.62
CA SER A 21 -6.07 22.10 9.19
C SER A 21 -6.80 20.78 9.01
N GLU A 22 -8.08 20.82 8.63
CA GLU A 22 -8.80 19.59 8.28
C GLU A 22 -7.95 18.81 7.31
N SER A 23 -7.59 17.58 7.69
CA SER A 23 -6.83 16.70 6.84
C SER A 23 -7.64 16.42 5.58
N ILE A 24 -7.02 16.60 4.42
CA ILE A 24 -7.67 16.31 3.14
C ILE A 24 -8.02 14.82 2.97
N TYR A 25 -7.41 13.92 3.78
CA TYR A 25 -7.75 12.50 3.81
C TYR A 25 -8.72 12.19 4.96
N ASN A 26 -9.94 11.83 4.59
CA ASN A 26 -10.95 11.32 5.53
C ASN A 26 -10.84 9.79 5.59
N ILE A 27 -9.94 9.29 6.42
CA ILE A 27 -9.67 7.86 6.60
C ILE A 27 -9.91 7.45 8.05
N THR A 28 -10.47 6.26 8.25
CA THR A 28 -10.75 5.69 9.58
C THR A 28 -10.23 4.26 9.61
N PRO A 29 -9.44 3.86 10.61
CA PRO A 29 -8.97 2.49 10.73
C PRO A 29 -10.05 1.58 11.28
N ILE A 30 -10.05 0.34 10.83
CA ILE A 30 -10.89 -0.74 11.37
C ILE A 30 -9.99 -1.66 12.19
N GLU A 31 -10.35 -1.93 13.44
CA GLU A 31 -9.70 -2.93 14.26
C GLU A 31 -10.12 -4.33 13.79
N VAL A 32 -9.21 -5.03 13.12
CA VAL A 32 -9.44 -6.37 12.55
C VAL A 32 -9.11 -7.49 13.54
N SER A 33 -8.28 -7.19 14.53
CA SER A 33 -7.99 -8.00 15.70
C SER A 33 -7.43 -7.09 16.78
N LYS A 34 -7.37 -7.54 18.02
CA LYS A 34 -6.87 -6.74 19.16
C LYS A 34 -5.51 -6.09 18.83
N ASN A 35 -5.52 -4.75 18.77
CA ASN A 35 -4.34 -3.94 18.46
C ASN A 35 -3.77 -4.15 17.04
N VAL A 36 -4.57 -4.61 16.10
CA VAL A 36 -4.26 -4.66 14.65
C VAL A 36 -5.32 -3.88 13.90
N TYR A 37 -4.92 -2.84 13.21
CA TYR A 37 -5.78 -1.87 12.56
C TYR A 37 -5.45 -1.77 11.08
N VAL A 38 -6.47 -1.62 10.24
CA VAL A 38 -6.35 -1.48 8.79
C VAL A 38 -7.14 -0.27 8.31
N PHE A 39 -6.51 0.56 7.49
CA PHE A 39 -7.17 1.57 6.66
C PHE A 39 -7.42 0.92 5.30
N PHE A 40 -8.67 0.64 4.97
CA PHE A 40 -9.04 0.09 3.67
C PHE A 40 -9.04 1.19 2.62
N GLY A 41 -8.35 0.96 1.52
CA GLY A 41 -8.28 1.87 0.39
C GLY A 41 -9.54 1.84 -0.47
N ASP A 42 -9.69 2.87 -1.31
CA ASP A 42 -10.74 2.92 -2.32
C ASP A 42 -10.46 1.86 -3.42
N VAL A 43 -11.44 1.03 -3.73
CA VAL A 43 -11.32 0.00 -4.79
C VAL A 43 -11.33 0.57 -6.21
N ASN A 44 -11.68 1.84 -6.39
CA ASN A 44 -11.61 2.55 -7.66
C ASN A 44 -10.17 2.91 -8.03
N ASN A 45 -9.98 3.41 -9.25
CA ASN A 45 -8.68 3.94 -9.66
C ASN A 45 -8.34 5.21 -8.87
N LEU A 46 -7.05 5.55 -8.83
CA LEU A 46 -6.61 6.83 -8.28
C LEU A 46 -7.31 7.99 -9.01
N ASN A 47 -7.82 8.95 -8.26
CA ASN A 47 -8.54 10.10 -8.78
C ASN A 47 -8.42 11.30 -7.83
N ASN A 48 -8.96 12.44 -8.24
CA ASN A 48 -8.93 13.68 -7.47
C ASN A 48 -9.86 13.71 -6.24
N VAL A 49 -10.63 12.65 -5.99
CA VAL A 49 -11.48 12.52 -4.79
C VAL A 49 -10.78 11.68 -3.72
N ASN A 50 -10.18 10.53 -4.11
CA ASN A 50 -9.49 9.65 -3.18
C ASN A 50 -8.02 10.03 -2.95
N GLY A 51 -7.45 10.96 -3.73
CA GLY A 51 -6.06 11.42 -3.59
C GLY A 51 -5.02 10.30 -3.73
N GLY A 52 -5.38 9.18 -4.37
CA GLY A 52 -4.54 7.99 -4.49
C GLY A 52 -4.58 7.05 -3.29
N ALA A 53 -5.44 7.28 -2.29
CA ALA A 53 -5.64 6.36 -1.15
C ALA A 53 -6.44 5.12 -1.60
N ILE A 54 -5.80 4.27 -2.39
CA ILE A 54 -6.41 3.09 -3.03
C ILE A 54 -5.85 1.77 -2.49
N SER A 55 -4.71 1.78 -1.80
CA SER A 55 -4.12 0.62 -1.15
C SER A 55 -4.58 0.49 0.31
N ASN A 56 -4.57 -0.73 0.82
CA ASN A 56 -4.73 -0.98 2.24
C ASN A 56 -3.42 -0.70 2.97
N THR A 57 -3.50 0.07 4.04
CA THR A 57 -2.38 0.29 4.95
C THR A 57 -2.79 -0.12 6.37
N GLY A 58 -1.83 -0.36 7.26
CA GLY A 58 -2.19 -0.82 8.59
C GLY A 58 -1.19 -0.46 9.68
N PHE A 59 -1.57 -0.74 10.92
CA PHE A 59 -0.64 -0.63 12.04
C PHE A 59 -0.92 -1.68 13.12
N ILE A 60 0.15 -2.06 13.81
CA ILE A 60 0.14 -3.04 14.89
C ILE A 60 0.70 -2.39 16.14
N ILE A 61 -0.07 -2.39 17.23
CA ILE A 61 0.35 -1.84 18.52
C ILE A 61 0.90 -2.98 19.39
N GLY A 62 2.18 -2.88 19.75
CA GLY A 62 2.82 -3.73 20.75
C GLY A 62 2.75 -3.14 22.15
N LYS A 63 3.58 -3.65 23.08
CA LYS A 63 3.72 -3.08 24.44
C LYS A 63 4.79 -1.99 24.53
N LYS A 64 5.73 -1.91 23.57
CA LYS A 64 6.85 -0.95 23.59
C LYS A 64 6.88 -0.04 22.36
N SER A 65 6.30 -0.47 21.24
CA SER A 65 6.35 0.28 19.99
C SER A 65 5.20 -0.11 19.05
N ILE A 66 5.05 0.70 18.02
CA ILE A 66 4.08 0.53 16.95
C ILE A 66 4.85 0.25 15.66
N LEU A 67 4.33 -0.71 14.89
CA LEU A 67 4.71 -1.00 13.51
C LEU A 67 3.63 -0.46 12.59
N VAL A 68 4.01 0.23 11.52
CA VAL A 68 3.12 0.62 10.42
C VAL A 68 3.46 -0.20 9.19
N ILE A 69 2.45 -0.61 8.44
CA ILE A 69 2.56 -1.36 7.18
C ILE A 69 2.00 -0.49 6.08
N ASP A 70 2.84 -0.21 5.08
CA ASP A 70 2.68 0.70 3.98
C ASP A 70 2.45 2.17 4.37
N ALA A 71 3.12 3.05 3.63
CA ALA A 71 3.17 4.48 3.91
C ALA A 71 2.00 5.27 3.30
N GLY A 72 1.26 4.63 2.38
CA GLY A 72 0.23 5.28 1.59
C GLY A 72 0.77 6.19 0.47
N PRO A 73 -0.15 6.87 -0.26
CA PRO A 73 0.14 7.58 -1.51
C PRO A 73 0.90 8.90 -1.35
N SER A 74 0.97 9.47 -0.14
CA SER A 74 1.55 10.81 0.00
C SER A 74 2.00 11.13 1.42
N TYR A 75 2.83 12.19 1.53
CA TYR A 75 3.20 12.77 2.83
C TYR A 75 1.98 13.17 3.68
N LEU A 76 0.94 13.72 3.05
CA LEU A 76 -0.28 14.14 3.77
C LEU A 76 -1.09 12.95 4.28
N TYR A 77 -1.18 11.87 3.48
CA TYR A 77 -1.79 10.62 3.94
C TYR A 77 -1.05 10.05 5.15
N ALA A 78 0.27 9.89 5.05
CA ALA A 78 1.12 9.42 6.13
C ALA A 78 0.99 10.31 7.39
N SER A 79 0.89 11.63 7.22
CA SER A 79 0.67 12.58 8.33
C SER A 79 -0.66 12.29 9.05
N ARG A 80 -1.72 12.03 8.27
CA ARG A 80 -3.04 11.69 8.82
C ARG A 80 -3.04 10.34 9.53
N VAL A 81 -2.39 9.33 8.95
CA VAL A 81 -2.20 8.02 9.61
C VAL A 81 -1.50 8.17 10.96
N ILE A 82 -0.39 8.92 11.01
CA ILE A 82 0.38 9.17 12.25
C ILE A 82 -0.47 9.90 13.29
N GLU A 83 -1.26 10.90 12.88
CA GLU A 83 -2.18 11.63 13.76
C GLU A 83 -3.22 10.68 14.37
N ILE A 84 -3.83 9.83 13.55
CA ILE A 84 -4.81 8.84 14.01
C ILE A 84 -4.15 7.84 14.96
N ILE A 85 -2.99 7.28 14.63
CA ILE A 85 -2.26 6.35 15.51
C ILE A 85 -2.01 6.96 16.88
N LYS A 86 -1.65 8.24 16.96
CA LYS A 86 -1.43 8.95 18.23
C LYS A 86 -2.69 9.07 19.09
N SER A 87 -3.90 9.02 18.49
CA SER A 87 -5.14 8.97 19.27
C SER A 87 -5.44 7.59 19.87
N TYR A 88 -4.83 6.52 19.35
CA TYR A 88 -4.94 5.16 19.85
C TYR A 88 -3.85 4.82 20.87
N SER A 89 -2.64 5.37 20.71
CA SER A 89 -1.50 5.02 21.56
C SER A 89 -0.45 6.12 21.58
N SER A 90 0.14 6.37 22.76
CA SER A 90 1.29 7.26 22.96
C SER A 90 2.64 6.59 22.68
N LEU A 91 2.65 5.30 22.34
CA LEU A 91 3.89 4.57 22.03
C LEU A 91 4.55 5.09 20.75
N PRO A 92 5.88 5.02 20.62
CA PRO A 92 6.58 5.46 19.43
C PRO A 92 6.26 4.55 18.23
N ILE A 93 6.03 5.15 17.07
CA ILE A 93 6.04 4.46 15.78
C ILE A 93 7.51 4.19 15.46
N LYS A 94 7.97 2.96 15.73
CA LYS A 94 9.37 2.60 15.60
C LYS A 94 9.74 2.10 14.22
N HIS A 95 8.82 1.41 13.55
CA HIS A 95 9.06 0.79 12.24
C HIS A 95 7.95 1.14 11.27
N LEU A 96 8.35 1.39 10.01
CA LEU A 96 7.50 1.35 8.84
C LEU A 96 8.01 0.21 7.95
N ILE A 97 7.16 -0.76 7.63
CA ILE A 97 7.44 -1.74 6.59
C ILE A 97 6.67 -1.34 5.35
N VAL A 98 7.36 -1.27 4.21
CA VAL A 98 6.74 -1.00 2.92
C VAL A 98 6.81 -2.27 2.10
N THR A 99 5.65 -2.78 1.71
CA THR A 99 5.53 -4.07 1.01
C THR A 99 6.25 -4.06 -0.33
N HIS A 100 6.11 -2.98 -1.10
CA HIS A 100 6.77 -2.76 -2.38
C HIS A 100 6.74 -1.27 -2.80
N HIS A 101 7.37 -0.93 -3.94
CA HIS A 101 7.65 0.45 -4.33
C HIS A 101 6.50 1.24 -4.96
N HIS A 102 5.35 0.64 -5.25
CA HIS A 102 4.26 1.35 -5.94
C HIS A 102 3.80 2.59 -5.17
N PRO A 103 3.34 3.64 -5.88
CA PRO A 103 3.09 4.96 -5.30
C PRO A 103 2.13 4.97 -4.11
N ASP A 104 1.06 4.19 -4.20
CA ASP A 104 0.01 4.11 -3.19
C ASP A 104 0.43 3.37 -1.91
N HIS A 105 1.54 2.63 -1.94
CA HIS A 105 2.17 1.97 -0.79
C HIS A 105 3.36 2.75 -0.22
N SER A 106 4.09 3.52 -1.05
CA SER A 106 5.43 3.99 -0.71
C SER A 106 5.62 5.51 -0.61
N PHE A 107 4.75 6.33 -1.20
CA PHE A 107 5.04 7.77 -1.32
C PHE A 107 4.93 8.57 -0.03
N GLY A 108 4.33 7.98 1.03
CA GLY A 108 4.33 8.54 2.37
C GLY A 108 5.63 8.35 3.17
N ILE A 109 6.61 7.58 2.67
CA ILE A 109 7.88 7.24 3.37
C ILE A 109 8.56 8.46 3.99
N SER A 110 8.62 9.59 3.26
CA SER A 110 9.32 10.79 3.73
C SER A 110 8.78 11.33 5.06
N LYS A 111 7.50 11.12 5.36
CA LYS A 111 6.90 11.52 6.64
C LYS A 111 7.30 10.61 7.79
N PHE A 112 7.42 9.31 7.54
CA PHE A 112 7.87 8.35 8.56
C PHE A 112 9.35 8.53 8.90
N ILE A 113 10.20 8.84 7.91
CA ILE A 113 11.60 9.22 8.15
C ILE A 113 11.69 10.49 8.99
N GLU A 114 10.86 11.49 8.73
CA GLU A 114 10.83 12.75 9.50
C GLU A 114 10.55 12.53 10.99
N ILE A 115 9.72 11.55 11.34
CA ILE A 115 9.44 11.21 12.75
C ILE A 115 10.42 10.21 13.35
N GLY A 116 11.46 9.80 12.62
CA GLY A 116 12.51 8.89 13.09
C GLY A 116 12.15 7.42 13.06
N ALA A 117 11.12 7.02 12.30
CA ALA A 117 10.80 5.60 12.13
C ALA A 117 11.86 4.90 11.26
N ASN A 118 12.23 3.66 11.62
CA ASN A 118 13.06 2.80 10.79
C ASN A 118 12.21 2.27 9.62
N VAL A 119 12.62 2.61 8.40
CA VAL A 119 11.93 2.19 7.16
C VAL A 119 12.57 0.90 6.66
N ILE A 120 11.74 -0.14 6.51
CA ILE A 120 12.12 -1.47 6.04
C ILE A 120 11.40 -1.75 4.73
N MET A 121 12.17 -2.04 3.69
CA MET A 121 11.72 -2.41 2.35
C MET A 121 12.80 -3.32 1.76
N SER A 122 12.47 -4.26 0.88
CA SER A 122 13.49 -5.09 0.24
C SER A 122 14.44 -4.24 -0.61
N GLN A 123 15.71 -4.66 -0.73
CA GLN A 123 16.70 -3.90 -1.51
C GLN A 123 16.30 -3.76 -2.99
N ALA A 124 15.65 -4.77 -3.55
CA ALA A 124 15.13 -4.71 -4.91
C ALA A 124 14.10 -3.58 -5.06
N GLU A 125 13.18 -3.48 -4.11
CA GLU A 125 12.14 -2.45 -4.11
C GLU A 125 12.68 -1.03 -3.82
N ILE A 126 13.69 -0.91 -2.96
CA ILE A 126 14.41 0.35 -2.74
C ILE A 126 15.03 0.85 -4.05
N ASN A 127 15.66 -0.05 -4.82
CA ASN A 127 16.23 0.29 -6.12
C ASN A 127 15.17 0.76 -7.12
N MET A 128 14.01 0.10 -7.13
CA MET A 128 12.87 0.48 -7.98
C MET A 128 12.25 1.82 -7.55
N TYR A 129 12.09 2.04 -6.25
CA TYR A 129 11.62 3.29 -5.66
C TYR A 129 12.50 4.48 -6.08
N PHE A 130 13.82 4.34 -6.03
CA PHE A 130 14.72 5.40 -6.47
C PHE A 130 14.75 5.57 -7.98
N LYS A 131 14.73 4.49 -8.73
CA LYS A 131 14.79 4.51 -10.20
C LYS A 131 13.56 5.17 -10.81
N TYR A 132 12.38 4.87 -10.30
CA TYR A 132 11.12 5.27 -10.93
C TYR A 132 10.31 6.30 -10.12
N GLY A 133 10.53 6.43 -8.82
CA GLY A 133 9.69 7.20 -7.92
C GLY A 133 9.46 8.64 -8.35
N ASN A 134 10.50 9.40 -8.75
CA ASN A 134 10.32 10.77 -9.21
C ASN A 134 9.49 10.88 -10.50
N ARG A 135 9.62 9.92 -11.42
CA ARG A 135 8.80 9.87 -12.64
C ARG A 135 7.34 9.57 -12.28
N LEU A 136 7.10 8.54 -11.45
CA LEU A 136 5.78 8.15 -11.00
C LEU A 136 5.10 9.29 -10.21
N LEU A 137 5.84 9.98 -9.33
CA LEU A 137 5.32 11.12 -8.58
C LEU A 137 4.83 12.24 -9.51
N ARG A 138 5.59 12.57 -10.57
CA ARG A 138 5.13 13.54 -11.57
C ARG A 138 3.88 13.06 -12.33
N GLN A 139 3.80 11.77 -12.63
CA GLN A 139 2.64 11.18 -13.33
C GLN A 139 1.37 11.26 -12.46
N VAL A 140 1.44 10.83 -11.20
CA VAL A 140 0.26 10.87 -10.32
C VAL A 140 -0.18 12.30 -10.02
N LYS A 141 0.76 13.23 -9.80
CA LYS A 141 0.45 14.67 -9.67
C LYS A 141 -0.30 15.22 -10.88
N LYS A 142 0.17 14.89 -12.08
CA LYS A 142 -0.50 15.30 -13.33
C LYS A 142 -1.90 14.70 -13.46
N SER A 143 -2.10 13.47 -12.96
CA SER A 143 -3.36 12.75 -13.09
C SER A 143 -4.44 13.22 -12.12
N ILE A 144 -4.08 13.55 -10.87
CA ILE A 144 -5.07 13.80 -9.81
C ILE A 144 -4.86 15.11 -9.04
N GLY A 145 -3.87 15.91 -9.42
CA GLY A 145 -3.60 17.24 -8.85
C GLY A 145 -2.50 17.28 -7.82
N ASP A 146 -1.80 18.40 -7.74
CA ASP A 146 -0.64 18.61 -6.85
C ASP A 146 -1.01 18.72 -5.37
N ASN A 147 -2.23 19.13 -5.05
CA ASN A 147 -2.66 19.39 -3.68
C ASN A 147 -2.54 18.17 -2.76
N TRP A 148 -2.74 16.97 -3.32
CA TRP A 148 -2.62 15.70 -2.60
C TRP A 148 -1.17 15.34 -2.24
N PHE A 149 -0.18 15.92 -2.95
CA PHE A 149 1.22 15.56 -2.85
C PHE A 149 2.11 16.67 -2.28
N ILE A 150 1.51 17.63 -1.54
CA ILE A 150 2.25 18.66 -0.81
C ILE A 150 3.26 17.97 0.11
N LYS A 151 4.53 18.42 0.09
CA LYS A 151 5.69 17.85 0.80
C LYS A 151 6.06 16.41 0.41
N THR A 152 5.30 15.74 -0.47
CA THR A 152 5.67 14.40 -0.95
C THR A 152 6.92 14.47 -1.82
N LYS A 153 7.93 13.69 -1.45
CA LYS A 153 9.22 13.62 -2.16
C LYS A 153 9.81 12.22 -2.04
N ILE A 154 10.56 11.84 -3.05
CA ILE A 154 11.37 10.62 -3.03
C ILE A 154 12.63 10.92 -2.21
N VAL A 155 12.83 10.19 -1.13
CA VAL A 155 13.91 10.41 -0.16
C VAL A 155 14.83 9.20 -0.12
N LYS A 156 16.13 9.46 0.05
CA LYS A 156 17.10 8.37 0.23
C LYS A 156 16.98 7.78 1.63
N PHE A 157 16.92 6.49 1.69
CA PHE A 157 17.07 5.67 2.88
C PHE A 157 17.76 4.36 2.48
N GLY A 158 18.30 3.65 3.44
CA GLY A 158 18.89 2.33 3.24
C GLY A 158 18.23 1.34 4.17
N ASN A 159 18.33 0.09 3.82
CA ASN A 159 17.95 -1.03 4.66
C ASN A 159 19.07 -2.07 4.58
N ASN A 160 19.59 -2.50 5.72
CA ASN A 160 20.59 -3.57 5.82
C ASN A 160 19.94 -4.86 6.37
N GLU A 161 18.62 -4.94 6.35
CA GLU A 161 17.89 -6.09 6.89
C GLU A 161 17.96 -7.28 5.94
N GLU A 162 18.24 -8.43 6.50
CA GLU A 162 18.14 -9.71 5.81
C GLU A 162 16.77 -10.35 6.10
N PHE A 163 16.22 -11.07 5.13
CA PHE A 163 14.93 -11.74 5.29
C PHE A 163 15.11 -13.27 5.31
N PRO A 164 14.33 -14.00 6.14
CA PRO A 164 13.22 -13.51 6.97
C PRO A 164 13.69 -12.70 8.18
N LEU A 165 12.99 -11.59 8.47
CA LEU A 165 13.23 -10.71 9.59
C LEU A 165 12.15 -10.90 10.66
N ASN A 166 12.55 -10.91 11.94
CA ASN A 166 11.61 -10.95 13.06
C ASN A 166 11.76 -9.68 13.91
N LEU A 167 10.65 -8.96 14.12
CA LEU A 167 10.58 -7.81 14.99
C LEU A 167 9.82 -8.15 16.28
N ASP A 168 10.25 -7.58 17.41
CA ASP A 168 9.54 -7.66 18.68
C ASP A 168 9.08 -6.26 19.11
N LEU A 169 7.76 -6.05 19.10
CA LEU A 169 7.12 -4.80 19.50
C LEU A 169 6.90 -4.70 21.02
N GLY A 170 7.62 -5.50 21.80
CA GLY A 170 7.49 -5.62 23.26
C GLY A 170 6.63 -6.83 23.66
N GLY A 171 7.06 -8.03 23.30
CA GLY A 171 6.37 -9.30 23.53
C GLY A 171 5.30 -9.61 22.46
N ARG A 172 5.20 -8.78 21.42
CA ARG A 172 4.41 -9.06 20.21
C ARG A 172 5.36 -9.21 19.03
N LYS A 173 5.49 -10.43 18.56
CA LYS A 173 6.41 -10.78 17.46
C LYS A 173 5.72 -10.67 16.12
N VAL A 174 6.43 -10.08 15.17
CA VAL A 174 6.01 -9.93 13.78
C VAL A 174 7.09 -10.54 12.90
N SER A 175 6.72 -11.44 11.99
CA SER A 175 7.60 -12.03 11.00
C SER A 175 7.44 -11.31 9.66
N ILE A 176 8.55 -11.05 8.98
CA ILE A 176 8.59 -10.40 7.67
C ILE A 176 9.37 -11.32 6.73
N GLU A 177 8.74 -11.70 5.63
CA GLU A 177 9.33 -12.57 4.61
C GLU A 177 9.39 -11.87 3.26
N LEU A 178 10.43 -12.18 2.50
CA LEU A 178 10.65 -11.68 1.15
C LEU A 178 10.16 -12.69 0.10
N TYR A 179 9.30 -12.22 -0.78
CA TYR A 179 8.82 -12.93 -1.96
C TYR A 179 9.39 -12.27 -3.22
N SER A 180 10.55 -12.76 -3.68
CA SER A 180 11.26 -12.15 -4.81
C SER A 180 10.56 -12.42 -6.13
N GLN A 181 10.43 -11.37 -6.97
CA GLN A 181 9.81 -11.45 -8.28
C GLN A 181 8.40 -12.07 -8.25
N GLY A 182 7.53 -11.51 -7.42
CA GLY A 182 6.11 -11.85 -7.35
C GLY A 182 5.25 -10.88 -8.17
N HIS A 183 4.49 -10.04 -7.46
CA HIS A 183 3.81 -8.89 -8.07
C HIS A 183 4.81 -7.81 -8.49
N SER A 184 5.89 -7.66 -7.71
CA SER A 184 7.00 -6.74 -7.96
C SER A 184 8.35 -7.46 -7.84
N GLU A 185 9.46 -6.71 -7.82
CA GLU A 185 10.81 -7.30 -7.74
C GLU A 185 11.11 -7.95 -6.39
N GLY A 186 10.41 -7.54 -5.31
CA GLY A 186 10.69 -8.05 -3.98
C GLY A 186 9.64 -7.71 -2.95
N ASP A 187 8.46 -8.34 -3.06
CA ASP A 187 7.31 -8.10 -2.21
C ASP A 187 7.58 -8.60 -0.78
N LEU A 188 7.25 -7.80 0.24
CA LEU A 188 7.30 -8.20 1.63
C LEU A 188 5.92 -8.67 2.12
N VAL A 189 5.91 -9.79 2.84
CA VAL A 189 4.76 -10.33 3.54
C VAL A 189 5.00 -10.22 5.04
N ILE A 190 4.04 -9.68 5.76
CA ILE A 190 4.15 -9.35 7.18
C ILE A 190 3.12 -10.16 7.97
N GLU A 191 3.55 -11.00 8.90
CA GLU A 191 2.68 -11.80 9.75
C GLU A 191 2.78 -11.37 11.21
N ASP A 192 1.66 -10.97 11.79
CA ASP A 192 1.53 -10.83 13.24
C ASP A 192 1.28 -12.21 13.87
N LEU A 193 2.30 -12.75 14.51
CA LEU A 193 2.27 -14.12 15.04
C LEU A 193 1.27 -14.32 16.18
N LEU A 194 0.83 -13.23 16.85
CA LEU A 194 -0.14 -13.30 17.94
C LEU A 194 -1.57 -13.45 17.43
N SER A 195 -1.95 -12.63 16.44
CA SER A 195 -3.31 -12.62 15.86
C SER A 195 -3.44 -13.50 14.63
N LYS A 196 -2.34 -14.04 14.09
CA LYS A 196 -2.28 -14.77 12.82
C LYS A 196 -2.89 -13.98 11.65
N ILE A 197 -2.68 -12.67 11.66
CA ILE A 197 -3.05 -11.80 10.56
C ILE A 197 -1.83 -11.62 9.66
N ILE A 198 -2.03 -11.79 8.36
CA ILE A 198 -0.98 -11.66 7.35
C ILE A 198 -1.32 -10.49 6.44
N PHE A 199 -0.42 -9.50 6.34
CA PHE A 199 -0.45 -8.45 5.33
C PHE A 199 0.40 -8.91 4.15
N VAL A 200 -0.19 -8.97 2.97
CA VAL A 200 0.44 -9.59 1.79
C VAL A 200 0.72 -8.60 0.65
N GLY A 201 0.42 -7.32 0.87
CA GLY A 201 0.54 -6.32 -0.20
C GLY A 201 -0.17 -6.76 -1.47
N ASP A 202 0.35 -6.39 -2.60
CA ASP A 202 -0.23 -6.64 -3.91
C ASP A 202 -0.03 -8.07 -4.44
N LEU A 203 0.48 -8.98 -3.59
CA LEU A 203 0.42 -10.42 -3.91
C LEU A 203 -1.04 -10.92 -3.94
N VAL A 204 -1.97 -10.21 -3.29
CA VAL A 204 -3.39 -10.54 -3.34
C VAL A 204 -4.25 -9.29 -3.48
N PHE A 205 -5.25 -9.39 -4.36
CA PHE A 205 -6.29 -8.39 -4.60
C PHE A 205 -7.65 -9.01 -4.34
N THR A 206 -8.54 -8.22 -3.76
CA THR A 206 -9.98 -8.51 -3.72
C THR A 206 -10.76 -7.37 -4.36
N GLU A 207 -12.00 -7.60 -4.78
CA GLU A 207 -12.91 -6.62 -5.37
C GLU A 207 -12.45 -5.94 -6.67
N ARG A 208 -11.15 -5.74 -6.89
CA ARG A 208 -10.59 -5.12 -8.10
C ARG A 208 -9.60 -6.05 -8.81
N ALA A 209 -9.44 -5.82 -10.11
CA ALA A 209 -8.50 -6.59 -10.92
C ALA A 209 -7.05 -6.32 -10.52
N PRO A 210 -6.23 -7.37 -10.35
CA PRO A 210 -4.80 -7.25 -10.11
C PRO A 210 -4.07 -6.53 -11.25
N THR A 211 -3.07 -5.72 -10.93
CA THR A 211 -2.15 -5.08 -11.88
C THR A 211 -0.88 -5.91 -12.05
N ILE A 212 -0.35 -6.02 -13.28
CA ILE A 212 0.71 -6.99 -13.58
C ILE A 212 1.96 -6.46 -14.30
N PRO A 213 2.19 -5.13 -14.43
CA PRO A 213 3.24 -4.63 -15.34
C PRO A 213 4.68 -5.06 -14.98
N HIS A 214 4.94 -5.43 -13.74
CA HIS A 214 6.27 -5.85 -13.26
C HIS A 214 6.29 -7.32 -12.79
N ALA A 215 5.18 -8.04 -12.94
CA ALA A 215 4.99 -9.33 -12.32
C ALA A 215 5.76 -10.46 -13.02
N ASN A 216 6.21 -11.42 -12.21
CA ASN A 216 6.52 -12.77 -12.63
C ASN A 216 5.35 -13.68 -12.28
N ILE A 217 4.53 -14.00 -13.27
CA ILE A 217 3.27 -14.75 -13.08
C ILE A 217 3.51 -16.14 -12.46
N THR A 218 4.60 -16.80 -12.84
CA THR A 218 4.96 -18.15 -12.33
C THR A 218 5.24 -18.10 -10.82
N ASN A 219 6.12 -17.19 -10.41
CA ASN A 219 6.45 -17.02 -9.00
C ASN A 219 5.25 -16.53 -8.20
N TRP A 220 4.49 -15.57 -8.75
CA TRP A 220 3.31 -15.03 -8.09
C TRP A 220 2.27 -16.12 -7.79
N ASN A 221 2.00 -17.00 -8.77
CA ASN A 221 1.14 -18.17 -8.56
C ASN A 221 1.62 -19.11 -7.44
N LYS A 222 2.94 -19.34 -7.36
CA LYS A 222 3.56 -20.11 -6.28
C LYS A 222 3.31 -19.41 -4.94
N TYR A 223 3.56 -18.11 -4.84
CA TYR A 223 3.43 -17.34 -3.60
C TYR A 223 1.99 -17.29 -3.08
N ILE A 224 0.99 -17.13 -3.97
CA ILE A 224 -0.42 -17.24 -3.57
C ILE A 224 -0.70 -18.65 -2.99
N SER A 225 -0.12 -19.70 -3.57
CA SER A 225 -0.29 -21.05 -3.06
C SER A 225 0.40 -21.26 -1.70
N ASP A 226 1.58 -20.68 -1.52
CA ASP A 226 2.31 -20.73 -0.23
C ASP A 226 1.52 -19.99 0.86
N ILE A 227 1.00 -18.78 0.57
CA ILE A 227 0.15 -18.01 1.49
C ILE A 227 -1.12 -18.81 1.84
N LYS A 228 -1.76 -19.43 0.85
CA LYS A 228 -2.96 -20.25 1.05
C LYS A 228 -2.73 -21.39 2.04
N ASN A 229 -1.56 -22.01 2.02
CA ASN A 229 -1.22 -23.17 2.85
C ASN A 229 -0.79 -22.81 4.27
N ARG A 230 -0.64 -21.53 4.61
CA ARG A 230 -0.34 -21.06 5.97
C ARG A 230 -1.56 -21.18 6.87
N LYS A 231 -1.32 -21.16 8.17
CA LYS A 231 -2.37 -21.00 9.20
C LYS A 231 -2.57 -19.52 9.48
N TRP A 232 -3.69 -18.98 9.08
CA TRP A 232 -4.05 -17.57 9.30
C TRP A 232 -5.52 -17.46 9.73
N ASP A 233 -5.83 -16.39 10.46
CA ASP A 233 -7.19 -16.03 10.81
C ASP A 233 -7.77 -15.06 9.79
N TYR A 234 -6.96 -14.06 9.35
CA TYR A 234 -7.29 -13.13 8.28
C TYR A 234 -6.07 -12.82 7.43
N ILE A 235 -6.31 -12.51 6.15
CA ILE A 235 -5.30 -11.93 5.25
C ILE A 235 -5.76 -10.53 4.85
N ILE A 236 -4.84 -9.58 4.93
CA ILE A 236 -5.03 -8.21 4.46
C ILE A 236 -4.36 -8.11 3.09
N PRO A 237 -5.15 -8.02 2.00
CA PRO A 237 -4.62 -7.83 0.64
C PRO A 237 -4.10 -6.41 0.47
N GLY A 238 -3.35 -6.15 -0.59
CA GLY A 238 -2.94 -4.77 -0.94
C GLY A 238 -4.13 -3.89 -1.32
N HIS A 239 -5.18 -4.48 -1.89
CA HIS A 239 -6.39 -3.78 -2.30
C HIS A 239 -7.66 -4.60 -2.05
N GLY A 240 -8.74 -3.90 -1.69
CA GLY A 240 -10.05 -4.47 -1.43
C GLY A 240 -10.23 -4.98 -0.01
N GLU A 241 -11.29 -5.74 0.23
CA GLU A 241 -11.65 -6.20 1.58
C GLU A 241 -10.74 -7.31 2.10
N LEU A 242 -10.68 -7.45 3.43
CA LEU A 242 -9.93 -8.52 4.10
C LEU A 242 -10.46 -9.91 3.73
N ILE A 243 -9.57 -10.89 3.70
CA ILE A 243 -9.84 -12.27 3.32
C ILE A 243 -10.10 -13.10 4.58
N LYS A 244 -11.23 -13.83 4.55
CA LYS A 244 -11.71 -14.72 5.63
C LYS A 244 -11.66 -16.19 5.24
N ILE A 245 -11.73 -16.47 3.95
CA ILE A 245 -11.81 -17.84 3.41
C ILE A 245 -10.81 -18.00 2.26
N GLN A 246 -10.28 -19.20 2.11
CA GLN A 246 -9.22 -19.50 1.13
C GLN A 246 -9.62 -19.28 -0.32
N GLU A 247 -10.90 -19.43 -0.64
CA GLU A 247 -11.44 -19.22 -1.99
C GLU A 247 -11.23 -17.80 -2.50
N GLN A 248 -11.20 -16.80 -1.61
CA GLN A 248 -10.96 -15.40 -1.98
C GLN A 248 -9.54 -15.18 -2.53
N LEU A 249 -8.53 -15.96 -2.06
CA LEU A 249 -7.17 -15.94 -2.63
C LEU A 249 -7.13 -16.39 -4.09
N LEU A 250 -7.99 -17.35 -4.44
CA LEU A 250 -8.02 -17.91 -5.80
C LEU A 250 -8.50 -16.92 -6.84
N LEU A 251 -9.19 -15.84 -6.43
CA LEU A 251 -9.65 -14.80 -7.37
C LEU A 251 -8.47 -14.10 -8.05
N THR A 252 -7.44 -13.71 -7.29
CA THR A 252 -6.21 -13.14 -7.86
C THR A 252 -5.54 -14.13 -8.80
N LYS A 253 -5.38 -15.39 -8.36
CA LYS A 253 -4.76 -16.46 -9.15
C LYS A 253 -5.51 -16.71 -10.47
N TYR A 254 -6.83 -16.68 -10.43
CA TYR A 254 -7.65 -16.86 -11.64
C TYR A 254 -7.44 -15.72 -12.64
N TRP A 255 -7.42 -14.46 -12.19
CA TRP A 255 -7.15 -13.30 -13.03
C TRP A 255 -5.79 -13.38 -13.70
N ILE A 256 -4.72 -13.55 -12.92
CA ILE A 256 -3.34 -13.52 -13.46
C ILE A 256 -3.09 -14.68 -14.42
N ASN A 257 -3.66 -15.86 -14.16
CA ASN A 257 -3.53 -17.01 -15.08
C ASN A 257 -4.30 -16.79 -16.37
N TYR A 258 -5.47 -16.15 -16.29
CA TYR A 258 -6.28 -15.93 -17.48
C TYR A 258 -5.59 -14.94 -18.44
N ILE A 259 -5.10 -13.81 -17.93
CA ILE A 259 -4.42 -12.82 -18.77
C ILE A 259 -3.09 -13.36 -19.31
N ASP A 260 -2.33 -14.11 -18.52
CA ASP A 260 -1.11 -14.78 -18.93
C ASP A 260 -1.37 -15.77 -20.09
N LYS A 261 -2.34 -16.65 -19.93
CA LYS A 261 -2.74 -17.61 -20.96
C LYS A 261 -3.17 -16.91 -22.24
N THR A 262 -3.96 -15.84 -22.12
CA THR A 262 -4.44 -15.08 -23.29
C THR A 262 -3.27 -14.43 -24.03
N ALA A 263 -2.33 -13.81 -23.31
CA ALA A 263 -1.15 -13.20 -23.91
C ALA A 263 -0.28 -14.24 -24.66
N LYS A 264 -0.02 -15.41 -24.06
CA LYS A 264 0.73 -16.49 -24.68
C LYS A 264 0.05 -17.03 -25.94
N GLN A 265 -1.27 -17.21 -25.88
CA GLN A 265 -2.05 -17.66 -27.06
C GLN A 265 -2.04 -16.61 -28.17
N ALA A 266 -2.11 -15.32 -27.83
CA ALA A 266 -2.02 -14.24 -28.80
C ALA A 266 -0.71 -14.29 -29.59
N VAL A 267 0.41 -14.43 -28.90
CA VAL A 267 1.74 -14.56 -29.55
C VAL A 267 1.79 -15.80 -30.45
N LEU A 268 1.35 -16.96 -29.97
CA LEU A 268 1.35 -18.20 -30.74
C LEU A 268 0.50 -18.12 -32.03
N ASN A 269 -0.63 -17.41 -31.96
CA ASN A 269 -1.58 -17.32 -33.07
C ASN A 269 -1.36 -16.06 -33.94
N GLY A 270 -0.47 -15.16 -33.59
CA GLY A 270 -0.30 -13.86 -34.23
C GLY A 270 -1.53 -12.94 -34.07
N THR A 271 -2.29 -13.11 -32.98
CA THR A 271 -3.51 -12.33 -32.70
C THR A 271 -3.13 -11.00 -32.07
N SER A 272 -3.59 -9.90 -32.65
CA SER A 272 -3.32 -8.56 -32.11
C SER A 272 -4.11 -8.26 -30.82
N PRO A 273 -3.63 -7.36 -29.95
CA PRO A 273 -4.39 -6.89 -28.79
C PRO A 273 -5.78 -6.33 -29.17
N ALA A 274 -5.90 -5.67 -30.33
CA ALA A 274 -7.15 -5.09 -30.78
C ALA A 274 -8.21 -6.17 -31.09
N GLU A 275 -7.82 -7.30 -31.69
CA GLU A 275 -8.71 -8.43 -31.93
C GLU A 275 -9.21 -9.04 -30.63
N ILE A 276 -8.30 -9.23 -29.65
CA ILE A 276 -8.69 -9.76 -28.33
C ILE A 276 -9.62 -8.79 -27.58
N PHE A 277 -9.42 -7.48 -27.71
CA PHE A 277 -10.31 -6.50 -27.09
C PHE A 277 -11.72 -6.52 -27.68
N ASN A 278 -11.87 -6.87 -28.96
CA ASN A 278 -13.17 -7.05 -29.59
C ASN A 278 -13.93 -8.27 -29.04
N GLU A 279 -13.23 -9.35 -28.67
CA GLU A 279 -13.84 -10.51 -28.01
C GLU A 279 -14.28 -10.18 -26.57
N GLY A 280 -13.63 -9.21 -25.94
CA GLY A 280 -13.94 -8.70 -24.62
C GLY A 280 -13.44 -9.58 -23.47
N ILE A 281 -13.73 -9.15 -22.26
CA ILE A 281 -13.34 -9.84 -21.02
C ILE A 281 -14.42 -10.87 -20.67
N PRO A 282 -14.04 -12.10 -20.25
CA PRO A 282 -14.99 -13.11 -19.79
C PRO A 282 -15.91 -12.60 -18.68
N ALA A 283 -17.16 -13.05 -18.68
CA ALA A 283 -18.16 -12.62 -17.70
C ALA A 283 -17.71 -12.84 -16.24
N SER A 284 -16.95 -13.92 -15.98
CA SER A 284 -16.38 -14.23 -14.66
C SER A 284 -15.36 -13.21 -14.16
N LEU A 285 -14.68 -12.49 -15.06
CA LEU A 285 -13.69 -11.47 -14.75
C LEU A 285 -14.25 -10.06 -14.76
N ARG A 286 -15.34 -9.80 -15.52
CA ARG A 286 -15.99 -8.47 -15.61
C ARG A 286 -16.52 -7.95 -14.28
N LYS A 287 -16.76 -8.81 -13.30
CA LYS A 287 -17.24 -8.44 -11.97
C LYS A 287 -16.24 -7.67 -11.13
N TYR A 288 -14.94 -7.78 -11.44
CA TYR A 288 -13.92 -7.03 -10.73
C TYR A 288 -13.95 -5.55 -11.12
N LYS A 289 -13.84 -4.68 -10.13
CA LYS A 289 -13.58 -3.26 -10.41
C LYS A 289 -12.31 -3.14 -11.25
N LEU A 290 -12.27 -2.16 -12.15
CA LEU A 290 -11.14 -1.88 -13.05
C LEU A 290 -10.75 -3.04 -13.98
N ALA A 291 -11.63 -4.05 -14.18
CA ALA A 291 -11.34 -5.18 -15.03
C ALA A 291 -10.99 -4.75 -16.46
N LYS A 292 -11.78 -3.83 -17.05
CA LYS A 292 -11.57 -3.33 -18.40
C LYS A 292 -10.29 -2.51 -18.52
N GLU A 293 -10.08 -1.60 -17.59
CA GLU A 293 -8.91 -0.71 -17.54
C GLU A 293 -7.62 -1.53 -17.41
N THR A 294 -7.60 -2.48 -16.49
CA THR A 294 -6.46 -3.38 -16.26
C THR A 294 -6.19 -4.27 -17.49
N TRP A 295 -7.26 -4.83 -18.08
CA TRP A 295 -7.16 -5.64 -19.28
C TRP A 295 -6.52 -4.89 -20.45
N ILE A 296 -7.02 -3.69 -20.74
CA ILE A 296 -6.51 -2.85 -21.84
C ILE A 296 -5.07 -2.41 -21.60
N ARG A 297 -4.69 -2.16 -20.36
CA ARG A 297 -3.33 -1.72 -20.00
C ARG A 297 -2.33 -2.87 -20.01
N ASP A 298 -2.69 -4.00 -19.39
CA ASP A 298 -1.71 -5.02 -19.00
C ASP A 298 -1.53 -6.12 -20.06
N LEU A 299 -2.59 -6.46 -20.83
CA LEU A 299 -2.51 -7.49 -21.87
C LEU A 299 -1.46 -7.17 -22.96
N PRO A 300 -1.41 -5.95 -23.54
CA PRO A 300 -0.37 -5.59 -24.51
C PRO A 300 1.04 -5.68 -23.93
N LEU A 301 1.22 -5.35 -22.65
CA LEU A 301 2.53 -5.42 -22.00
C LEU A 301 3.02 -6.88 -21.91
N LEU A 302 2.13 -7.81 -21.59
CA LEU A 302 2.47 -9.24 -21.56
C LEU A 302 2.73 -9.80 -22.95
N ILE A 303 1.93 -9.42 -23.96
CA ILE A 303 2.15 -9.83 -25.33
C ILE A 303 3.53 -9.37 -25.78
N ASN A 304 3.86 -8.09 -25.65
CA ASN A 304 5.18 -7.56 -26.01
C ASN A 304 6.33 -8.27 -25.27
N LYS A 305 6.12 -8.62 -23.98
CA LYS A 305 7.10 -9.38 -23.22
C LYS A 305 7.34 -10.75 -23.86
N TYR A 306 6.30 -11.51 -24.17
CA TYR A 306 6.40 -12.86 -24.73
C TYR A 306 6.83 -12.90 -26.20
N GLU A 307 6.63 -11.82 -26.96
CA GLU A 307 7.21 -11.66 -28.31
C GLU A 307 8.72 -11.44 -28.29
N SER A 308 9.26 -10.95 -27.16
CA SER A 308 10.69 -10.67 -26.99
C SER A 308 11.47 -11.82 -26.35
N GLU A 309 10.82 -12.83 -25.82
CA GLU A 309 11.40 -14.06 -25.26
C GLU A 309 11.61 -15.13 -26.37
#